data_7959eb8292b2739127e6b12534287726
#
_entry.id   7959eb8292b2739127e6b12534287726
#
_cell.length_a   1.000
_cell.length_b   1.000
_cell.length_c   1.000
_cell.angle_alpha   90.00
_cell.angle_beta   90.00
_cell.angle_gamma   90.00
#
_symmetry.space_group_name_H-M   'P 1'
#
loop_
_entity.id
_entity.type
_entity.pdbx_description
1 polymer ?
#
loop_
_entity_poly.entity_id
_entity_poly.type
_entity_poly.pdbx_seq_one_letter_code
_entity_poly.pdbx_strand_id
1 'polypeptide(L)'
;MRRHNAIRDAVTQWLREIGHHAQVEQVIQEWHSDEAGEAVLDVVYHRGLHGRVCLDISLVNSAAEAANGRPFKATLQRRERMKHRRYPFPGLVPFVLDVNGRWGNEAETWLRRVVGELPEAERNPARVALRSSVARALHGQVAEQIALATS
;
A
#
# COMPACT_ATOMS: atom_id res chain seq x y z
N MET A 1 -2.32 -6.83 -11.99
CA MET A 1 -3.18 -5.64 -11.90
C MET A 1 -4.39 -5.80 -10.99
N ARG A 2 -5.11 -6.92 -11.05
CA ARG A 2 -6.30 -7.14 -10.20
C ARG A 2 -6.00 -7.09 -8.70
N ARG A 3 -4.93 -7.77 -8.24
CA ARG A 3 -4.54 -7.76 -6.82
C ARG A 3 -4.18 -6.36 -6.33
N HIS A 4 -3.42 -5.65 -7.14
CA HIS A 4 -3.03 -4.28 -6.85
C HIS A 4 -4.28 -3.40 -6.67
N ASN A 5 -5.22 -3.46 -7.60
CA ASN A 5 -6.44 -2.65 -7.54
C ASN A 5 -7.32 -3.04 -6.36
N ALA A 6 -7.41 -4.33 -6.05
CA ALA A 6 -8.19 -4.81 -4.90
C ALA A 6 -7.62 -4.31 -3.58
N ILE A 7 -6.30 -4.32 -3.44
CA ILE A 7 -5.61 -3.80 -2.25
C ILE A 7 -5.80 -2.29 -2.15
N ARG A 8 -5.61 -1.57 -3.26
CA ARG A 8 -5.85 -0.12 -3.32
C ARG A 8 -7.26 0.22 -2.84
N ASP A 9 -8.25 -0.50 -3.33
CA ASP A 9 -9.64 -0.25 -2.98
C ASP A 9 -9.94 -0.58 -1.51
N ALA A 10 -9.35 -1.65 -0.98
CA ALA A 10 -9.47 -2.01 0.43
C ALA A 10 -8.90 -0.93 1.35
N VAL A 11 -7.71 -0.42 1.04
CA VAL A 11 -7.08 0.65 1.79
C VAL A 11 -7.90 1.95 1.71
N THR A 12 -8.38 2.28 0.53
CA THR A 12 -9.20 3.48 0.31
C THR A 12 -10.49 3.43 1.11
N GLN A 13 -11.18 2.30 1.05
CA GLN A 13 -12.44 2.11 1.78
C GLN A 13 -12.22 2.22 3.29
N TRP A 14 -11.16 1.59 3.80
CA TRP A 14 -10.82 1.65 5.22
C TRP A 14 -10.52 3.08 5.67
N LEU A 15 -9.75 3.83 4.88
CA LEU A 15 -9.45 5.24 5.18
C LEU A 15 -10.74 6.08 5.25
N ARG A 16 -11.66 5.85 4.32
CA ARG A 16 -12.95 6.56 4.30
C ARG A 16 -13.79 6.21 5.52
N GLU A 17 -13.79 4.96 5.93
CA GLU A 17 -14.54 4.50 7.10
C GLU A 17 -14.04 5.13 8.40
N ILE A 18 -12.76 5.41 8.51
CA ILE A 18 -12.20 6.09 9.69
C ILE A 18 -12.16 7.61 9.56
N GLY A 19 -12.76 8.17 8.51
CA GLY A 19 -13.02 9.60 8.39
C GLY A 19 -12.11 10.39 7.46
N HIS A 20 -11.23 9.72 6.70
CA HIS A 20 -10.39 10.41 5.72
C HIS A 20 -11.05 10.47 4.34
N HIS A 21 -10.84 11.58 3.64
CA HIS A 21 -11.31 11.75 2.26
C HIS A 21 -10.26 11.22 1.29
N ALA A 22 -10.18 9.91 1.18
CA ALA A 22 -9.19 9.26 0.31
C ALA A 22 -9.70 9.17 -1.13
N GLN A 23 -8.81 9.45 -2.08
CA GLN A 23 -9.06 9.38 -3.52
C GLN A 23 -8.04 8.45 -4.18
N VAL A 24 -8.48 7.76 -5.23
CA VAL A 24 -7.63 6.81 -5.95
C VAL A 24 -7.07 7.41 -7.25
N GLU A 25 -5.90 6.92 -7.65
CA GLU A 25 -5.28 7.22 -8.94
C GLU A 25 -5.18 8.72 -9.24
N GLN A 26 -4.64 9.47 -8.27
CA GLN A 26 -4.50 10.91 -8.41
C GLN A 26 -3.17 11.30 -9.06
N VAL A 27 -3.24 12.20 -10.01
CA VAL A 27 -2.05 12.80 -10.63
C VAL A 27 -1.56 13.92 -9.74
N ILE A 28 -0.29 13.85 -9.36
CA ILE A 28 0.38 14.90 -8.59
C ILE A 28 1.28 15.67 -9.55
N GLN A 29 0.81 16.78 -10.04
CA GLN A 29 1.49 17.54 -11.10
C GLN A 29 2.88 18.01 -10.69
N GLU A 30 3.05 18.49 -9.46
CA GLU A 30 4.33 18.97 -8.96
C GLU A 30 5.36 17.84 -8.75
N TRP A 31 4.96 16.58 -8.88
CA TRP A 31 5.85 15.43 -8.81
C TRP A 31 6.25 14.90 -10.19
N HIS A 32 5.83 15.57 -11.24
CA HIS A 32 6.24 15.23 -12.61
C HIS A 32 7.75 15.43 -12.77
N SER A 33 8.39 14.50 -13.47
CA SER A 33 9.79 14.63 -13.87
C SER A 33 9.97 14.09 -15.27
N ASP A 34 10.98 14.59 -15.96
CA ASP A 34 11.30 14.12 -17.33
C ASP A 34 11.72 12.66 -17.35
N GLU A 35 12.36 12.19 -16.26
CA GLU A 35 12.79 10.79 -16.14
C GLU A 35 11.65 9.84 -15.77
N ALA A 36 10.86 10.21 -14.76
CA ALA A 36 9.80 9.35 -14.23
C ALA A 36 8.46 9.57 -14.93
N GLY A 37 8.29 10.69 -15.64
CA GLY A 37 7.03 11.06 -16.27
C GLY A 37 6.00 11.56 -15.29
N GLU A 38 4.74 11.34 -15.61
CA GLU A 38 3.60 11.74 -14.78
C GLU A 38 3.55 10.90 -13.50
N ALA A 39 3.35 11.57 -12.36
CA ALA A 39 3.22 10.90 -11.07
C ALA A 39 1.75 10.59 -10.79
N VAL A 40 1.39 9.32 -10.92
CA VAL A 40 0.05 8.82 -10.59
C VAL A 40 0.17 7.99 -9.30
N LEU A 41 -0.44 8.47 -8.22
CA LEU A 41 -0.36 7.83 -6.92
C LEU A 41 -1.65 7.06 -6.64
N ASP A 42 -1.51 5.88 -6.05
CA ASP A 42 -2.64 4.94 -5.90
C ASP A 42 -3.72 5.45 -4.97
N VAL A 43 -3.34 6.01 -3.81
CA VAL A 43 -4.27 6.55 -2.83
C VAL A 43 -3.71 7.86 -2.30
N VAL A 44 -4.52 8.91 -2.32
CA VAL A 44 -4.13 10.24 -1.82
C VAL A 44 -5.18 10.74 -0.85
N TYR A 45 -4.73 11.23 0.30
CA TYR A 45 -5.61 11.88 1.29
C TYR A 45 -4.83 12.96 2.04
N HIS A 46 -5.54 13.83 2.76
CA HIS A 46 -4.94 14.91 3.53
C HIS A 46 -5.09 14.65 5.02
N ARG A 47 -4.00 14.85 5.77
CA ARG A 47 -3.96 14.74 7.24
C ARG A 47 -4.15 16.12 7.87
N GLY A 48 -5.31 16.74 7.69
CA GLY A 48 -5.58 18.05 8.24
C GLY A 48 -4.47 19.06 7.88
N LEU A 49 -3.84 19.65 8.88
CA LEU A 49 -2.74 20.61 8.69
C LEU A 49 -1.39 19.96 8.38
N HIS A 50 -1.28 18.63 8.48
CA HIS A 50 -0.03 17.92 8.27
C HIS A 50 0.28 17.63 6.80
N GLY A 51 -0.63 18.01 5.92
CA GLY A 51 -0.41 17.91 4.49
C GLY A 51 -0.88 16.61 3.86
N ARG A 52 -0.50 16.47 2.62
CA ARG A 52 -0.96 15.37 1.75
C ARG A 52 -0.15 14.10 2.01
N VAL A 53 -0.86 12.97 2.06
CA VAL A 53 -0.26 11.63 2.13
C VAL A 53 -0.58 10.91 0.83
N CYS A 54 0.45 10.38 0.19
CA CYS A 54 0.35 9.69 -1.09
C CYS A 54 0.88 8.26 -0.93
N LEU A 55 -0.01 7.28 -1.03
CA LEU A 55 0.37 5.87 -0.96
C LEU A 55 0.66 5.36 -2.36
N ASP A 56 1.78 4.69 -2.52
CA ASP A 56 2.16 4.01 -3.76
C ASP A 56 2.23 2.51 -3.45
N ILE A 57 1.21 1.78 -3.87
CA ILE A 57 1.04 0.36 -3.55
C ILE A 57 1.86 -0.49 -4.51
N SER A 58 2.57 -1.46 -3.97
CA SER A 58 3.44 -2.32 -4.74
C SER A 58 3.43 -3.74 -4.18
N LEU A 59 3.29 -4.73 -5.05
CA LEU A 59 3.41 -6.14 -4.70
C LEU A 59 4.75 -6.66 -5.17
N VAL A 60 5.44 -7.40 -4.30
CA VAL A 60 6.69 -8.05 -4.63
C VAL A 60 6.58 -9.55 -4.37
N ASN A 61 7.38 -10.34 -5.06
CA ASN A 61 7.51 -11.78 -4.82
C ASN A 61 8.87 -12.05 -4.21
N SER A 62 8.95 -12.00 -2.87
CA SER A 62 10.20 -12.20 -2.15
C SER A 62 10.72 -13.64 -2.26
N ALA A 63 9.84 -14.61 -2.50
CA ALA A 63 10.26 -16.02 -2.69
C ALA A 63 11.10 -16.17 -3.97
N ALA A 64 10.74 -15.47 -5.04
CA ALA A 64 11.52 -15.50 -6.27
C ALA A 64 12.93 -14.93 -6.07
N GLU A 65 13.07 -13.87 -5.27
CA GLU A 65 14.38 -13.28 -4.96
C GLU A 65 15.15 -14.08 -3.91
N ALA A 66 14.46 -14.78 -3.00
CA ALA A 66 15.10 -15.67 -2.03
C ALA A 66 15.83 -16.83 -2.71
N ALA A 67 15.33 -17.31 -3.85
CA ALA A 67 16.01 -18.31 -4.66
C ALA A 67 17.39 -17.85 -5.16
N ASN A 68 17.60 -16.52 -5.22
CA ASN A 68 18.88 -15.90 -5.58
C ASN A 68 19.68 -15.44 -4.35
N GLY A 69 19.32 -15.93 -3.14
CA GLY A 69 20.03 -15.65 -1.90
C GLY A 69 19.65 -14.33 -1.23
N ARG A 70 18.63 -13.62 -1.70
CA ARG A 70 18.21 -12.34 -1.11
C ARG A 70 17.12 -12.56 -0.05
N PRO A 71 17.33 -12.11 1.21
CA PRO A 71 16.29 -12.20 2.26
C PRO A 71 15.03 -11.42 1.86
N PHE A 72 13.86 -11.87 2.30
CA PHE A 72 12.58 -11.23 1.95
C PHE A 72 12.51 -9.76 2.40
N LYS A 73 13.07 -9.43 3.57
CA LYS A 73 13.13 -8.05 4.07
C LYS A 73 13.90 -7.13 3.12
N ALA A 74 14.99 -7.63 2.57
CA ALA A 74 15.81 -6.86 1.62
C ALA A 74 15.02 -6.54 0.35
N THR A 75 14.20 -7.47 -0.12
CA THR A 75 13.34 -7.28 -1.30
C THR A 75 12.33 -6.16 -1.07
N LEU A 76 11.65 -6.18 0.07
CA LEU A 76 10.67 -5.15 0.44
C LEU A 76 11.34 -3.78 0.58
N GLN A 77 12.46 -3.72 1.31
CA GLN A 77 13.21 -2.47 1.53
C GLN A 77 13.75 -1.89 0.21
N ARG A 78 14.21 -2.74 -0.68
CA ARG A 78 14.68 -2.31 -1.99
C ARG A 78 13.57 -1.64 -2.79
N ARG A 79 12.36 -2.20 -2.76
CA ARG A 79 11.22 -1.60 -3.45
C ARG A 79 10.84 -0.27 -2.82
N GLU A 80 10.86 -0.17 -1.50
CA GLU A 80 10.62 1.09 -0.79
C GLU A 80 11.63 2.17 -1.23
N ARG A 81 12.92 1.82 -1.27
CA ARG A 81 13.96 2.76 -1.73
C ARG A 81 13.78 3.19 -3.18
N MET A 82 13.36 2.27 -4.06
CA MET A 82 13.09 2.58 -5.46
C MET A 82 11.97 3.62 -5.59
N LYS A 83 10.92 3.49 -4.78
CA LYS A 83 9.81 4.44 -4.79
C LYS A 83 10.25 5.82 -4.31
N HIS A 84 11.07 5.91 -3.28
CA HIS A 84 11.61 7.19 -2.80
C HIS A 84 12.56 7.83 -3.82
N ARG A 85 13.30 7.05 -4.58
CA ARG A 85 14.13 7.60 -5.66
C ARG A 85 13.28 8.15 -6.79
N ARG A 86 12.18 7.47 -7.12
CA ARG A 86 11.27 7.91 -8.16
C ARG A 86 10.50 9.17 -7.75
N TYR A 87 10.07 9.22 -6.51
CA TYR A 87 9.27 10.33 -5.95
C TYR A 87 9.92 10.85 -4.66
N PRO A 88 10.99 11.67 -4.77
CA PRO A 88 11.72 12.18 -3.60
C PRO A 88 11.00 13.37 -2.96
N PHE A 89 9.74 13.17 -2.55
CA PHE A 89 8.89 14.24 -2.03
C PHE A 89 8.31 13.84 -0.66
N PRO A 90 8.14 14.83 0.23
CA PRO A 90 7.46 14.56 1.51
C PRO A 90 6.02 14.10 1.25
N GLY A 91 5.52 13.22 2.08
CA GLY A 91 4.18 12.68 1.96
C GLY A 91 4.08 11.40 1.16
N LEU A 92 5.13 10.97 0.49
CA LEU A 92 5.14 9.64 -0.15
C LEU A 92 5.25 8.55 0.92
N VAL A 93 4.38 7.56 0.82
CA VAL A 93 4.45 6.34 1.61
C VAL A 93 4.45 5.14 0.66
N PRO A 94 5.59 4.50 0.43
CA PRO A 94 5.61 3.24 -0.29
C PRO A 94 4.89 2.17 0.53
N PHE A 95 3.78 1.69 0.01
CA PHE A 95 2.98 0.65 0.65
C PHE A 95 3.31 -0.68 -0.04
N VAL A 96 4.38 -1.31 0.43
CA VAL A 96 4.94 -2.50 -0.21
C VAL A 96 4.50 -3.74 0.53
N LEU A 97 3.96 -4.69 -0.21
CA LEU A 97 3.51 -5.99 0.30
C LEU A 97 4.17 -7.11 -0.48
N ASP A 98 4.48 -8.20 0.23
CA ASP A 98 4.83 -9.47 -0.39
C ASP A 98 3.54 -10.20 -0.79
N VAL A 99 3.57 -10.94 -1.88
CA VAL A 99 2.45 -11.79 -2.30
C VAL A 99 2.04 -12.83 -1.24
N ASN A 100 2.91 -13.10 -0.27
CA ASN A 100 2.61 -13.98 0.88
C ASN A 100 1.96 -13.23 2.06
N GLY A 101 1.66 -11.94 1.89
CA GLY A 101 0.93 -11.17 2.91
C GLY A 101 1.80 -10.39 3.89
N ARG A 102 3.10 -10.37 3.73
CA ARG A 102 4.00 -9.60 4.59
C ARG A 102 4.02 -8.14 4.16
N TRP A 103 4.06 -7.25 5.13
CA TRP A 103 4.07 -5.80 4.89
C TRP A 103 5.48 -5.26 5.04
N GLY A 104 5.84 -4.29 4.21
CA GLY A 104 7.08 -3.54 4.36
C GLY A 104 7.06 -2.61 5.57
N ASN A 105 8.23 -2.17 5.99
CA ASN A 105 8.39 -1.34 7.19
C ASN A 105 7.63 -0.02 7.09
N GLU A 106 7.61 0.61 5.93
CA GLU A 106 6.93 1.90 5.77
C GLU A 106 5.42 1.76 5.80
N ALA A 107 4.87 0.68 5.25
CA ALA A 107 3.44 0.38 5.37
C ALA A 107 3.05 0.12 6.83
N GLU A 108 3.88 -0.63 7.57
CA GLU A 108 3.67 -0.90 9.00
C GLU A 108 3.72 0.40 9.83
N THR A 109 4.69 1.24 9.56
CA THR A 109 4.84 2.53 10.25
C THR A 109 3.66 3.45 9.96
N TRP A 110 3.23 3.48 8.70
CA TRP A 110 2.06 4.26 8.29
C TRP A 110 0.80 3.79 9.05
N LEU A 111 0.56 2.47 9.09
CA LEU A 111 -0.61 1.93 9.79
C LEU A 111 -0.59 2.30 11.28
N ARG A 112 0.55 2.17 11.94
CA ARG A 112 0.70 2.55 13.35
C ARG A 112 0.34 4.01 13.58
N ARG A 113 0.82 4.88 12.70
CA ARG A 113 0.57 6.32 12.80
C ARG A 113 -0.91 6.65 12.61
N VAL A 114 -1.54 6.11 11.59
CA VAL A 114 -2.95 6.36 11.29
C VAL A 114 -3.84 5.86 12.43
N VAL A 115 -3.61 4.63 12.88
CA VAL A 115 -4.37 4.04 13.99
C VAL A 115 -4.12 4.82 15.29
N GLY A 116 -2.90 5.30 15.51
CA GLY A 116 -2.56 6.09 16.69
C GLY A 116 -3.33 7.39 16.83
N GLU A 117 -3.89 7.90 15.74
CA GLU A 117 -4.72 9.10 15.72
C GLU A 117 -6.18 8.84 16.12
N LEU A 118 -6.57 7.57 16.20
CA LEU A 118 -7.92 7.17 16.61
C LEU A 118 -8.03 7.11 18.15
N PRO A 119 -9.26 7.21 18.68
CA PRO A 119 -9.48 6.93 20.11
C PRO A 119 -8.97 5.53 20.44
N GLU A 120 -8.44 5.37 21.65
CA GLU A 120 -7.79 4.12 22.06
C GLU A 120 -8.64 2.88 21.83
N ALA A 121 -9.93 2.94 22.15
CA ALA A 121 -10.84 1.82 22.00
C ALA A 121 -11.05 1.38 20.55
N GLU A 122 -10.81 2.27 19.59
CA GLU A 122 -11.01 2.01 18.16
C GLU A 122 -9.75 1.51 17.45
N ARG A 123 -8.59 1.63 18.09
CA ARG A 123 -7.28 1.35 17.45
C ARG A 123 -7.13 -0.10 17.01
N ASN A 124 -7.33 -1.04 17.91
CA ASN A 124 -7.15 -2.45 17.60
C ASN A 124 -8.19 -2.96 16.60
N PRO A 125 -9.50 -2.66 16.76
CA PRO A 125 -10.48 -3.04 15.74
C PRO A 125 -10.15 -2.48 14.34
N ALA A 126 -9.71 -1.23 14.25
CA ALA A 126 -9.34 -0.62 12.97
C ALA A 126 -8.14 -1.32 12.33
N ARG A 127 -7.12 -1.63 13.12
CA ARG A 127 -5.93 -2.35 12.65
C ARG A 127 -6.30 -3.72 12.11
N VAL A 128 -7.07 -4.48 12.86
CA VAL A 128 -7.53 -5.82 12.46
C VAL A 128 -8.36 -5.74 11.19
N ALA A 129 -9.26 -4.75 11.09
CA ALA A 129 -10.10 -4.58 9.91
C ALA A 129 -9.30 -4.35 8.64
N LEU A 130 -8.28 -3.49 8.68
CA LEU A 130 -7.46 -3.24 7.50
C LEU A 130 -6.63 -4.48 7.12
N ARG A 131 -5.97 -5.11 8.09
CA ARG A 131 -5.18 -6.31 7.79
C ARG A 131 -6.03 -7.42 7.19
N SER A 132 -7.23 -7.61 7.70
CA SER A 132 -8.17 -8.61 7.17
C SER A 132 -8.62 -8.25 5.75
N SER A 133 -8.94 -6.98 5.50
CA SER A 133 -9.36 -6.52 4.17
C SER A 133 -8.26 -6.69 3.12
N VAL A 134 -7.03 -6.33 3.48
CA VAL A 134 -5.88 -6.48 2.59
C VAL A 134 -5.59 -7.97 2.33
N ALA A 135 -5.65 -8.80 3.36
CA ALA A 135 -5.46 -10.25 3.21
C ALA A 135 -6.51 -10.85 2.28
N ARG A 136 -7.77 -10.47 2.42
CA ARG A 136 -8.85 -10.93 1.54
C ARG A 136 -8.63 -10.47 0.10
N ALA A 137 -8.22 -9.22 -0.11
CA ALA A 137 -7.93 -8.69 -1.43
C ALA A 137 -6.80 -9.47 -2.10
N LEU A 138 -5.81 -9.87 -1.34
CA LEU A 138 -4.67 -10.61 -1.84
C LEU A 138 -5.04 -12.07 -2.16
N HIS A 139 -5.72 -12.76 -1.25
CA HIS A 139 -6.05 -14.19 -1.36
C HIS A 139 -7.31 -14.44 -2.20
N GLY A 140 -8.27 -13.53 -2.19
CA GLY A 140 -9.49 -13.64 -2.97
C GLY A 140 -9.22 -13.74 -4.46
N GLN A 141 -8.23 -12.99 -4.96
CA GLN A 141 -7.83 -13.04 -6.37
C GLN A 141 -7.22 -14.40 -6.75
N VAL A 142 -6.47 -15.02 -5.84
CA VAL A 142 -5.93 -16.37 -6.04
C VAL A 142 -7.05 -17.39 -6.12
N ALA A 143 -8.04 -17.31 -5.23
CA ALA A 143 -9.19 -18.20 -5.24
C ALA A 143 -10.01 -18.09 -6.52
N GLU A 144 -10.24 -16.87 -7.01
CA GLU A 144 -10.91 -16.62 -8.30
C GLU A 144 -10.17 -17.27 -9.47
N GLN A 145 -8.85 -17.09 -9.51
CA GLN A 145 -8.02 -17.65 -10.57
C GLN A 145 -8.07 -19.19 -10.58
N ILE A 146 -8.05 -19.80 -9.42
CA ILE A 146 -8.17 -21.27 -9.28
C ILE A 146 -9.54 -21.74 -9.77
N ALA A 147 -10.61 -21.07 -9.36
CA ALA A 147 -11.97 -21.40 -9.77
C ALA A 147 -12.14 -21.33 -11.29
N LEU A 148 -11.59 -20.30 -11.92
CA LEU A 148 -11.62 -20.12 -13.37
C LEU A 148 -10.81 -21.20 -14.09
N ALA A 149 -9.70 -21.63 -13.53
CA ALA A 149 -8.85 -22.67 -14.12
C ALA A 149 -9.48 -24.07 -14.03
N THR A 150 -10.36 -24.30 -13.05
CA THR A 150 -11.02 -25.61 -12.85
C THR A 150 -12.40 -25.70 -13.51
N SER A 151 -12.93 -24.60 -13.95
CA SER A 151 -14.22 -24.58 -14.63
C SER A 151 -14.06 -24.76 -16.13
#